data_89e9e19f7022030dd63227e5a34bbe60
#
_entry.id   89e9e19f7022030dd63227e5a34bbe60
#
_cell.length_a   1.000
_cell.length_b   1.000
_cell.length_c   1.000
_cell.angle_alpha   90.00
_cell.angle_beta   90.00
_cell.angle_gamma   90.00
#
_symmetry.space_group_name_H-M   'P 1'
#
loop_
_entity.id
_entity.type
_entity.pdbx_description
1 polymer ?
#
loop_
_entity_poly.entity_id
_entity_poly.type
_entity_poly.pdbx_seq_one_letter_code
_entity_poly.pdbx_strand_id
1 'polypeptide(L)'
;MRVVGELLAVCEKVMVTVTMDADENLSMRGKPYQLFYMSRQMIHGLSELTREIETPVLLKDVGKSRFSQAPALHFLEKNIFRYRKNIYKKAQDEICMFSAVNPQKEMEEAARRIARLVREKGCRYGEIAVITGNLEEYGNLAKQVFTAAGIPYFIDEKHTVLMNPFVEYFRAALEMAVQDFSYESVFRYLRCGMSCVTREEADLLENYVLALGIRGFKKWDEVWVRIYRGMPPESIQRLNEIRQRFADETRELALSFKGGKKTVREYCTFLYEFAVRSQVQQKLKHQELKFKEQGDKAMEKEYAQIYGCLLYTSPSPRDTR
;
A
#
# COMPACT_ATOMS: atom_id res chain seq x y z
N MET A 1 5.09 26.79 1.40
CA MET A 1 5.50 28.22 1.23
C MET A 1 6.83 28.35 0.51
N ARG A 2 7.95 27.69 0.93
CA ARG A 2 9.26 27.79 0.26
C ARG A 2 9.21 27.46 -1.23
N VAL A 3 8.57 26.34 -1.62
CA VAL A 3 8.40 25.95 -3.04
C VAL A 3 7.65 26.99 -3.86
N VAL A 4 6.59 27.59 -3.28
CA VAL A 4 5.83 28.64 -3.96
C VAL A 4 6.65 29.91 -4.14
N GLY A 5 7.50 30.25 -3.15
CA GLY A 5 8.44 31.37 -3.26
C GLY A 5 9.45 31.19 -4.39
N GLU A 6 10.01 29.99 -4.55
CA GLU A 6 10.93 29.66 -5.66
C GLU A 6 10.19 29.71 -7.02
N LEU A 7 8.93 29.24 -7.07
CA LEU A 7 8.13 29.33 -8.29
C LEU A 7 7.83 30.78 -8.69
N LEU A 8 7.53 31.64 -7.71
CA LEU A 8 7.29 33.08 -7.98
C LEU A 8 8.53 33.79 -8.51
N ALA A 9 9.74 33.29 -8.23
CA ALA A 9 10.99 33.85 -8.74
C ALA A 9 11.26 33.49 -10.21
N VAL A 10 10.69 32.39 -10.73
CA VAL A 10 11.00 31.86 -12.08
C VAL A 10 9.78 31.83 -13.01
N CYS A 11 8.57 31.94 -12.48
CA CYS A 11 7.34 31.92 -13.26
C CYS A 11 6.77 33.33 -13.43
N GLU A 12 6.28 33.61 -14.61
CA GLU A 12 5.61 34.88 -14.93
C GLU A 12 4.29 35.04 -14.17
N LYS A 13 3.60 33.92 -13.92
CA LYS A 13 2.34 33.85 -13.16
C LYS A 13 2.23 32.54 -12.41
N VAL A 14 1.78 32.61 -11.15
CA VAL A 14 1.50 31.44 -10.31
C VAL A 14 0.05 31.47 -9.86
N MET A 15 -0.72 30.41 -10.15
CA MET A 15 -2.09 30.26 -9.70
C MET A 15 -2.14 29.26 -8.54
N VAL A 16 -2.78 29.65 -7.44
CA VAL A 16 -2.97 28.81 -6.26
C VAL A 16 -4.46 28.66 -6.00
N THR A 17 -4.93 27.41 -5.89
CA THR A 17 -6.32 27.10 -5.52
C THR A 17 -6.41 26.79 -4.03
N VAL A 18 -7.39 27.38 -3.37
CA VAL A 18 -7.61 27.22 -1.93
C VAL A 18 -9.07 26.87 -1.67
N THR A 19 -9.29 25.80 -0.89
CA THR A 19 -10.65 25.43 -0.47
C THR A 19 -11.10 26.32 0.68
N MET A 20 -12.12 27.14 0.44
CA MET A 20 -12.71 28.04 1.43
C MET A 20 -14.11 28.43 1.01
N ASP A 21 -14.92 28.89 1.98
CA ASP A 21 -16.24 29.47 1.69
C ASP A 21 -16.08 30.87 1.11
N ALA A 22 -16.91 31.21 0.12
CA ALA A 22 -16.92 32.52 -0.53
C ALA A 22 -17.26 33.69 0.43
N ASP A 23 -18.02 33.39 1.51
CA ASP A 23 -18.43 34.36 2.51
C ASP A 23 -17.38 34.59 3.63
N GLU A 24 -16.22 33.90 3.57
CA GLU A 24 -15.18 34.04 4.57
C GLU A 24 -14.38 35.36 4.41
N ASN A 25 -14.14 36.02 5.53
CA ASN A 25 -13.34 37.25 5.53
C ASN A 25 -11.84 36.93 5.43
N LEU A 26 -11.24 37.20 4.30
CA LEU A 26 -9.83 36.95 3.99
C LEU A 26 -8.85 37.83 4.79
N SER A 27 -9.29 39.04 5.23
CA SER A 27 -8.43 39.98 5.93
C SER A 27 -8.14 39.56 7.41
N MET A 28 -8.92 38.64 7.95
CA MET A 28 -8.74 38.17 9.35
C MET A 28 -7.98 36.85 9.41
N ARG A 29 -6.91 36.81 10.20
CA ARG A 29 -6.14 35.56 10.43
C ARG A 29 -6.98 34.41 11.00
N GLY A 30 -8.08 34.72 11.68
CA GLY A 30 -8.96 33.73 12.30
C GLY A 30 -8.35 33.07 13.54
N LYS A 31 -9.13 32.17 14.15
CA LYS A 31 -8.70 31.38 15.33
C LYS A 31 -8.54 29.91 14.95
N PRO A 32 -7.64 29.15 15.61
CA PRO A 32 -7.33 27.74 15.28
C PRO A 32 -8.51 26.79 15.19
N TYR A 33 -9.59 27.06 15.94
CA TYR A 33 -10.79 26.25 15.94
C TYR A 33 -11.78 26.55 14.80
N GLN A 34 -11.52 27.56 13.97
CA GLN A 34 -12.40 27.90 12.84
C GLN A 34 -12.14 27.00 11.65
N LEU A 35 -13.23 26.62 10.94
CA LEU A 35 -13.21 25.64 9.88
C LEU A 35 -12.14 25.90 8.80
N PHE A 36 -11.99 27.15 8.36
CA PHE A 36 -11.04 27.54 7.33
C PHE A 36 -9.79 28.26 7.86
N TYR A 37 -9.42 28.00 9.13
CA TYR A 37 -8.22 28.61 9.71
C TYR A 37 -6.95 28.34 8.90
N MET A 38 -6.70 27.09 8.54
CA MET A 38 -5.51 26.71 7.76
C MET A 38 -5.50 27.35 6.38
N SER A 39 -6.65 27.40 5.70
CA SER A 39 -6.80 28.06 4.39
C SER A 39 -6.50 29.56 4.49
N ARG A 40 -7.00 30.24 5.52
CA ARG A 40 -6.69 31.65 5.77
C ARG A 40 -5.22 31.90 6.07
N GLN A 41 -4.59 31.05 6.89
CA GLN A 41 -3.15 31.12 7.16
C GLN A 41 -2.32 30.94 5.89
N MET A 42 -2.75 30.01 5.01
CA MET A 42 -2.09 29.81 3.72
C MET A 42 -2.20 31.05 2.83
N ILE A 43 -3.40 31.61 2.67
CA ILE A 43 -3.62 32.84 1.87
C ILE A 43 -2.77 34.00 2.44
N HIS A 44 -2.76 34.19 3.76
CA HIS A 44 -1.97 35.23 4.39
C HIS A 44 -0.48 35.08 4.12
N GLY A 45 0.05 33.85 4.30
CA GLY A 45 1.45 33.58 3.98
C GLY A 45 1.78 33.72 2.49
N LEU A 46 0.85 33.43 1.58
CA LEU A 46 1.02 33.70 0.14
C LEU A 46 1.06 35.19 -0.16
N SER A 47 0.22 36.00 0.50
CA SER A 47 0.22 37.45 0.33
C SER A 47 1.47 38.15 0.82
N GLU A 48 2.26 37.50 1.70
CA GLU A 48 3.56 37.99 2.15
C GLU A 48 4.69 37.72 1.14
N LEU A 49 4.49 36.78 0.21
CA LEU A 49 5.49 36.37 -0.78
C LEU A 49 5.49 37.21 -2.06
N THR A 50 4.41 37.93 -2.36
CA THR A 50 4.28 38.73 -3.58
C THR A 50 3.72 40.11 -3.30
N ARG A 51 4.09 41.09 -4.15
CA ARG A 51 3.57 42.46 -4.09
C ARG A 51 2.31 42.63 -4.92
N GLU A 52 2.10 41.79 -5.92
CA GLU A 52 0.97 41.85 -6.81
C GLU A 52 0.09 40.61 -6.65
N ILE A 53 -1.18 40.84 -6.32
CA ILE A 53 -2.18 39.78 -6.18
C ILE A 53 -3.36 40.18 -7.06
N GLU A 54 -3.67 39.35 -8.04
CA GLU A 54 -4.86 39.51 -8.84
C GLU A 54 -6.12 39.26 -8.00
N THR A 55 -7.24 39.84 -8.43
CA THR A 55 -8.53 39.60 -7.77
C THR A 55 -8.86 38.13 -7.74
N PRO A 56 -9.14 37.55 -6.54
CA PRO A 56 -9.45 36.13 -6.43
C PRO A 56 -10.66 35.74 -7.27
N VAL A 57 -10.52 34.65 -8.03
CA VAL A 57 -11.63 34.03 -8.74
C VAL A 57 -12.37 33.11 -7.77
N LEU A 58 -13.61 33.51 -7.41
CA LEU A 58 -14.49 32.70 -6.59
C LEU A 58 -15.30 31.78 -7.49
N LEU A 59 -15.08 30.46 -7.33
CA LEU A 59 -15.89 29.45 -8.00
C LEU A 59 -17.25 29.38 -7.30
N LYS A 60 -18.22 30.12 -7.83
CA LYS A 60 -19.60 30.05 -7.34
C LYS A 60 -20.36 28.97 -8.06
N ASP A 61 -21.26 28.33 -7.33
CA ASP A 61 -22.21 27.36 -7.88
C ASP A 61 -23.13 28.07 -8.90
N VAL A 62 -22.78 28.00 -10.17
CA VAL A 62 -23.55 28.65 -11.24
C VAL A 62 -24.65 27.68 -11.68
N GLY A 63 -25.81 27.79 -11.06
CA GLY A 63 -27.07 27.26 -11.59
C GLY A 63 -27.55 25.90 -11.17
N LYS A 64 -26.68 24.93 -10.80
CA LYS A 64 -27.10 23.62 -10.28
C LYS A 64 -26.17 23.18 -9.16
N SER A 65 -26.45 23.59 -7.93
CA SER A 65 -25.82 23.03 -6.75
C SER A 65 -26.07 21.51 -6.70
N ARG A 66 -25.06 20.70 -6.33
CA ARG A 66 -25.22 19.27 -6.05
C ARG A 66 -26.31 18.99 -5.00
N PHE A 67 -26.69 19.99 -4.22
CA PHE A 67 -27.73 19.92 -3.21
C PHE A 67 -29.09 20.50 -3.68
N SER A 68 -29.26 20.81 -4.98
CA SER A 68 -30.51 21.39 -5.49
C SER A 68 -31.74 20.52 -5.21
N GLN A 69 -31.55 19.20 -5.13
CA GLN A 69 -32.61 18.21 -4.83
C GLN A 69 -32.63 17.80 -3.35
N ALA A 70 -31.74 18.38 -2.51
CA ALA A 70 -31.57 17.99 -1.11
C ALA A 70 -31.34 19.21 -0.21
N PRO A 71 -32.39 20.01 0.03
CA PRO A 71 -32.26 21.28 0.77
C PRO A 71 -31.82 21.11 2.23
N ALA A 72 -32.15 20.01 2.89
CA ALA A 72 -31.68 19.73 4.25
C ALA A 72 -30.16 19.43 4.26
N LEU A 73 -29.64 18.72 3.24
CA LEU A 73 -28.19 18.51 3.11
C LEU A 73 -27.47 19.82 2.78
N HIS A 74 -28.04 20.68 1.95
CA HIS A 74 -27.48 22.00 1.70
C HIS A 74 -27.42 22.85 2.98
N PHE A 75 -28.48 22.82 3.77
CA PHE A 75 -28.50 23.50 5.07
C PHE A 75 -27.46 22.93 6.03
N LEU A 76 -27.33 21.60 6.09
CA LEU A 76 -26.33 20.92 6.92
C LEU A 76 -24.91 21.33 6.50
N GLU A 77 -24.59 21.26 5.22
CA GLU A 77 -23.27 21.63 4.68
C GLU A 77 -22.92 23.07 5.04
N LYS A 78 -23.88 24.00 4.90
CA LYS A 78 -23.65 25.40 5.19
C LYS A 78 -23.46 25.70 6.70
N ASN A 79 -23.97 24.87 7.60
CA ASN A 79 -24.00 25.13 9.03
C ASN A 79 -23.15 24.18 9.89
N ILE A 80 -22.76 22.99 9.36
CA ILE A 80 -21.98 22.01 10.10
C ILE A 80 -20.59 22.58 10.45
N PHE A 81 -20.09 22.27 11.64
CA PHE A 81 -18.84 22.79 12.20
C PHE A 81 -18.74 24.32 12.32
N ARG A 82 -19.88 25.01 12.25
CA ARG A 82 -19.95 26.43 12.50
C ARG A 82 -20.56 26.70 13.87
N TYR A 83 -20.07 27.73 14.55
CA TYR A 83 -20.55 28.07 15.90
C TYR A 83 -21.96 28.69 15.93
N ARG A 84 -22.56 28.92 14.78
CA ARG A 84 -23.93 29.43 14.67
C ARG A 84 -24.93 28.30 14.90
N LYS A 85 -25.81 28.45 15.88
CA LYS A 85 -26.92 27.53 16.16
C LYS A 85 -28.10 27.81 15.22
N ASN A 86 -27.98 27.40 13.99
CA ASN A 86 -29.09 27.47 13.03
C ASN A 86 -29.84 26.12 13.05
N ILE A 87 -31.17 26.18 13.04
CA ILE A 87 -32.03 25.00 13.08
C ILE A 87 -32.81 24.91 11.78
N TYR A 88 -32.76 23.76 11.11
CA TYR A 88 -33.61 23.47 9.97
C TYR A 88 -35.02 23.16 10.45
N LYS A 89 -36.00 23.95 10.00
CA LYS A 89 -37.38 23.90 10.52
C LYS A 89 -38.37 23.15 9.61
N LYS A 90 -37.94 22.77 8.40
CA LYS A 90 -38.81 22.07 7.45
C LYS A 90 -38.72 20.54 7.69
N ALA A 91 -39.80 19.82 7.37
CA ALA A 91 -39.77 18.38 7.34
C ALA A 91 -38.75 17.91 6.29
N GLN A 92 -38.03 16.84 6.59
CA GLN A 92 -36.99 16.29 5.72
C GLN A 92 -36.90 14.77 5.87
N ASP A 93 -36.51 14.05 4.83
CA ASP A 93 -36.25 12.60 4.78
C ASP A 93 -34.86 12.27 4.22
N GLU A 94 -34.07 13.28 3.93
CA GLU A 94 -32.73 13.19 3.32
C GLU A 94 -31.68 12.74 4.32
N ILE A 95 -31.85 13.09 5.62
CA ILE A 95 -30.92 12.81 6.69
C ILE A 95 -31.59 11.90 7.72
N CYS A 96 -31.03 10.73 7.94
CA CYS A 96 -31.51 9.79 8.94
C CYS A 96 -30.35 9.37 9.86
N MET A 97 -30.61 9.37 11.16
CA MET A 97 -29.69 8.86 12.17
C MET A 97 -30.27 7.61 12.80
N PHE A 98 -29.43 6.65 13.08
CA PHE A 98 -29.80 5.44 13.80
C PHE A 98 -28.69 5.02 14.75
N SER A 99 -29.04 4.23 15.75
CA SER A 99 -28.11 3.61 16.68
C SER A 99 -28.25 2.10 16.60
N ALA A 100 -27.17 1.38 16.64
CA ALA A 100 -27.12 -0.07 16.66
C ALA A 100 -26.46 -0.57 17.95
N VAL A 101 -26.72 -1.82 18.31
CA VAL A 101 -26.22 -2.44 19.56
C VAL A 101 -24.70 -2.69 19.48
N ASN A 102 -24.20 -2.98 18.28
CA ASN A 102 -22.79 -3.25 18.03
C ASN A 102 -22.44 -2.94 16.56
N PRO A 103 -21.14 -2.86 16.22
CA PRO A 103 -20.67 -2.58 14.85
C PRO A 103 -21.20 -3.53 13.79
N GLN A 104 -21.37 -4.81 14.11
CA GLN A 104 -21.95 -5.78 13.17
C GLN A 104 -23.40 -5.43 12.80
N LYS A 105 -24.23 -5.09 13.81
CA LYS A 105 -25.62 -4.68 13.58
C LYS A 105 -25.71 -3.34 12.86
N GLU A 106 -24.76 -2.47 13.05
CA GLU A 106 -24.64 -1.23 12.29
C GLU A 106 -24.39 -1.50 10.82
N MET A 107 -23.46 -2.41 10.49
CA MET A 107 -23.19 -2.81 9.10
C MET A 107 -24.36 -3.57 8.46
N GLU A 108 -25.06 -4.42 9.20
CA GLU A 108 -26.28 -5.09 8.72
C GLU A 108 -27.40 -4.08 8.41
N GLU A 109 -27.55 -3.03 9.21
CA GLU A 109 -28.51 -1.96 8.94
C GLU A 109 -28.07 -1.13 7.72
N ALA A 110 -26.78 -0.83 7.59
CA ALA A 110 -26.25 -0.19 6.39
C ALA A 110 -26.56 -1.01 5.13
N ALA A 111 -26.32 -2.31 5.16
CA ALA A 111 -26.62 -3.21 4.04
C ALA A 111 -28.13 -3.22 3.69
N ARG A 112 -29.02 -3.25 4.70
CA ARG A 112 -30.48 -3.16 4.47
C ARG A 112 -30.87 -1.83 3.81
N ARG A 113 -30.27 -0.73 4.24
CA ARG A 113 -30.53 0.60 3.65
C ARG A 113 -30.01 0.69 2.23
N ILE A 114 -28.81 0.17 1.94
CA ILE A 114 -28.27 0.07 0.59
C ILE A 114 -29.24 -0.70 -0.30
N ALA A 115 -29.66 -1.88 0.12
CA ALA A 115 -30.60 -2.70 -0.64
C ALA A 115 -31.95 -1.98 -0.90
N ARG A 116 -32.44 -1.21 0.07
CA ARG A 116 -33.64 -0.38 -0.08
C ARG A 116 -33.44 0.74 -1.09
N LEU A 117 -32.33 1.48 -1.01
CA LEU A 117 -32.01 2.55 -1.96
C LEU A 117 -31.95 2.01 -3.39
N VAL A 118 -31.33 0.87 -3.62
CA VAL A 118 -31.23 0.26 -4.93
C VAL A 118 -32.60 -0.20 -5.44
N ARG A 119 -33.40 -0.86 -4.59
CA ARG A 119 -34.71 -1.43 -5.01
C ARG A 119 -35.80 -0.39 -5.14
N GLU A 120 -35.89 0.57 -4.21
CA GLU A 120 -37.00 1.51 -4.10
C GLU A 120 -36.71 2.86 -4.77
N LYS A 121 -35.45 3.32 -4.70
CA LYS A 121 -35.03 4.62 -5.25
C LYS A 121 -34.29 4.51 -6.58
N GLY A 122 -33.98 3.28 -7.05
CA GLY A 122 -33.30 3.04 -8.32
C GLY A 122 -31.81 3.47 -8.32
N CYS A 123 -31.21 3.66 -7.16
CA CYS A 123 -29.78 3.98 -7.04
C CYS A 123 -28.93 2.82 -7.55
N ARG A 124 -27.79 3.13 -8.20
CA ARG A 124 -26.78 2.12 -8.53
C ARG A 124 -25.83 1.97 -7.35
N TYR A 125 -25.29 0.76 -7.14
CA TYR A 125 -24.30 0.52 -6.08
C TYR A 125 -23.10 1.47 -6.12
N GLY A 126 -22.61 1.83 -7.32
CA GLY A 126 -21.51 2.78 -7.50
C GLY A 126 -21.84 4.24 -7.12
N GLU A 127 -23.11 4.56 -6.86
CA GLU A 127 -23.57 5.89 -6.41
C GLU A 127 -23.69 5.97 -4.88
N ILE A 128 -23.44 4.86 -4.17
CA ILE A 128 -23.57 4.75 -2.72
C ILE A 128 -22.18 4.61 -2.10
N ALA A 129 -21.86 5.47 -1.14
CA ALA A 129 -20.63 5.41 -0.37
C ALA A 129 -20.93 5.15 1.11
N VAL A 130 -20.11 4.30 1.73
CA VAL A 130 -20.07 4.07 3.18
C VAL A 130 -18.74 4.61 3.70
N ILE A 131 -18.77 5.53 4.65
CA ILE A 131 -17.59 6.19 5.18
C ILE A 131 -17.43 5.83 6.66
N THR A 132 -16.25 5.39 7.05
CA THR A 132 -15.91 5.10 8.45
C THR A 132 -14.61 5.79 8.85
N GLY A 133 -14.51 6.22 10.11
CA GLY A 133 -13.26 6.71 10.70
C GLY A 133 -12.34 5.59 11.21
N ASN A 134 -12.84 4.34 11.30
CA ASN A 134 -12.10 3.19 11.79
C ASN A 134 -12.23 1.99 10.84
N LEU A 135 -11.40 1.99 9.80
CA LEU A 135 -11.43 0.94 8.78
C LEU A 135 -10.90 -0.40 9.29
N GLU A 136 -10.02 -0.40 10.31
CA GLU A 136 -9.48 -1.64 10.90
C GLU A 136 -10.59 -2.47 11.54
N GLU A 137 -11.55 -1.84 12.23
CA GLU A 137 -12.68 -2.51 12.85
C GLU A 137 -13.78 -2.83 11.84
N TYR A 138 -14.18 -1.84 11.02
CA TYR A 138 -15.33 -1.97 10.13
C TYR A 138 -15.02 -2.67 8.80
N GLY A 139 -13.78 -2.67 8.33
CA GLY A 139 -13.43 -3.21 7.01
C GLY A 139 -13.77 -4.69 6.84
N ASN A 140 -13.40 -5.53 7.80
CA ASN A 140 -13.71 -6.96 7.76
C ASN A 140 -15.21 -7.25 7.96
N LEU A 141 -15.87 -6.49 8.83
CA LEU A 141 -17.31 -6.59 9.03
C LEU A 141 -18.07 -6.21 7.75
N ALA A 142 -17.66 -5.14 7.07
CA ALA A 142 -18.22 -4.73 5.79
C ALA A 142 -18.08 -5.82 4.72
N LYS A 143 -16.88 -6.42 4.59
CA LYS A 143 -16.64 -7.53 3.67
C LYS A 143 -17.59 -8.69 3.92
N GLN A 144 -17.72 -9.13 5.16
CA GLN A 144 -18.60 -10.24 5.55
C GLN A 144 -20.07 -9.94 5.28
N VAL A 145 -20.55 -8.79 5.77
CA VAL A 145 -21.97 -8.43 5.67
C VAL A 145 -22.38 -8.15 4.23
N PHE A 146 -21.57 -7.40 3.46
CA PHE A 146 -21.90 -7.07 2.07
C PHE A 146 -21.81 -8.30 1.17
N THR A 147 -20.83 -9.19 1.38
CA THR A 147 -20.77 -10.47 0.66
C THR A 147 -21.98 -11.33 0.94
N ALA A 148 -22.38 -11.48 2.22
CA ALA A 148 -23.56 -12.24 2.60
C ALA A 148 -24.87 -11.63 2.05
N ALA A 149 -24.92 -10.30 1.91
CA ALA A 149 -26.07 -9.58 1.34
C ALA A 149 -26.06 -9.52 -0.20
N GLY A 150 -25.02 -10.05 -0.88
CA GLY A 150 -24.87 -9.96 -2.34
C GLY A 150 -24.63 -8.53 -2.85
N ILE A 151 -24.11 -7.64 -2.01
CA ILE A 151 -23.82 -6.25 -2.36
C ILE A 151 -22.40 -6.18 -2.93
N PRO A 152 -22.21 -5.76 -4.19
CA PRO A 152 -20.87 -5.51 -4.72
C PRO A 152 -20.26 -4.30 -4.03
N TYR A 153 -18.99 -4.42 -3.62
CA TYR A 153 -18.30 -3.36 -2.87
C TYR A 153 -16.85 -3.19 -3.32
N PHE A 154 -16.32 -2.01 -3.06
CA PHE A 154 -14.90 -1.70 -3.08
C PHE A 154 -14.54 -1.05 -1.73
N ILE A 155 -13.48 -1.50 -1.10
CA ILE A 155 -12.95 -0.92 0.14
C ILE A 155 -11.56 -0.35 -0.16
N ASP A 156 -11.40 0.95 0.10
CA ASP A 156 -10.11 1.64 -0.03
C ASP A 156 -9.26 1.39 1.23
N GLU A 157 -8.64 0.22 1.28
CA GLU A 157 -7.77 -0.18 2.37
C GLU A 157 -6.31 -0.34 1.91
N LYS A 158 -5.40 0.01 2.78
CA LYS A 158 -3.97 -0.24 2.55
C LYS A 158 -3.66 -1.67 2.94
N HIS A 159 -3.29 -2.48 1.96
CA HIS A 159 -2.78 -3.83 2.22
C HIS A 159 -1.29 -3.77 2.55
N THR A 160 -0.90 -4.50 3.61
CA THR A 160 0.53 -4.71 3.86
C THR A 160 1.06 -5.77 2.89
N VAL A 161 2.17 -5.45 2.22
CA VAL A 161 2.87 -6.39 1.33
C VAL A 161 3.90 -7.24 2.07
N LEU A 162 4.02 -7.11 3.39
CA LEU A 162 5.04 -7.80 4.20
C LEU A 162 4.95 -9.33 4.12
N MET A 163 3.76 -9.87 3.88
CA MET A 163 3.51 -11.30 3.72
C MET A 163 3.65 -11.78 2.28
N ASN A 164 3.93 -10.89 1.34
CA ASN A 164 4.12 -11.29 -0.05
C ASN A 164 5.44 -12.04 -0.21
N PRO A 165 5.47 -13.17 -0.93
CA PRO A 165 6.68 -13.96 -1.16
C PRO A 165 7.86 -13.17 -1.74
N PHE A 166 7.60 -12.13 -2.51
CA PHE A 166 8.63 -11.23 -3.04
C PHE A 166 9.33 -10.43 -1.94
N VAL A 167 8.59 -9.88 -0.99
CA VAL A 167 9.18 -9.16 0.15
C VAL A 167 9.94 -10.10 1.04
N GLU A 168 9.37 -11.28 1.28
CA GLU A 168 9.99 -12.32 2.09
C GLU A 168 11.28 -12.86 1.44
N TYR A 169 11.34 -12.96 0.12
CA TYR A 169 12.54 -13.32 -0.63
C TYR A 169 13.72 -12.38 -0.30
N PHE A 170 13.52 -11.06 -0.33
CA PHE A 170 14.57 -10.10 0.03
C PHE A 170 14.94 -10.15 1.50
N ARG A 171 13.95 -10.27 2.37
CA ARG A 171 14.19 -10.39 3.83
C ARG A 171 15.00 -11.64 4.14
N ALA A 172 14.61 -12.76 3.58
CA ALA A 172 15.33 -14.05 3.76
C ALA A 172 16.73 -14.00 3.14
N ALA A 173 16.92 -13.37 1.98
CA ALA A 173 18.24 -13.18 1.37
C ALA A 173 19.16 -12.35 2.27
N LEU A 174 18.69 -11.23 2.81
CA LEU A 174 19.45 -10.40 3.74
C LEU A 174 19.78 -11.15 5.04
N GLU A 175 18.80 -11.85 5.60
CA GLU A 175 18.98 -12.65 6.82
C GLU A 175 19.97 -13.80 6.59
N MET A 176 19.90 -14.46 5.43
CA MET A 176 20.85 -15.50 5.03
C MET A 176 22.28 -14.97 4.96
N ALA A 177 22.48 -13.76 4.43
CA ALA A 177 23.78 -13.13 4.37
C ALA A 177 24.32 -12.73 5.77
N VAL A 178 23.44 -12.23 6.65
CA VAL A 178 23.80 -11.80 8.01
C VAL A 178 24.06 -13.00 8.94
N GLN A 179 23.26 -14.06 8.82
CA GLN A 179 23.32 -15.24 9.68
C GLN A 179 24.21 -16.37 9.10
N ASP A 180 25.06 -16.03 8.12
CA ASP A 180 25.95 -16.97 7.43
C ASP A 180 25.23 -18.27 7.02
N PHE A 181 24.14 -18.14 6.27
CA PHE A 181 23.38 -19.26 5.71
C PHE A 181 22.89 -20.24 6.79
N SER A 182 22.21 -19.71 7.81
CA SER A 182 21.51 -20.54 8.79
C SER A 182 20.43 -21.38 8.11
N TYR A 183 20.08 -22.52 8.72
CA TYR A 183 19.02 -23.41 8.21
C TYR A 183 17.72 -22.63 7.97
N GLU A 184 17.29 -21.84 8.95
CA GLU A 184 16.03 -21.11 8.90
C GLU A 184 16.00 -20.09 7.76
N SER A 185 17.07 -19.32 7.58
CA SER A 185 17.16 -18.29 6.55
C SER A 185 17.23 -18.88 5.14
N VAL A 186 17.98 -19.98 4.94
CA VAL A 186 18.08 -20.66 3.65
C VAL A 186 16.73 -21.24 3.23
N PHE A 187 16.06 -21.99 4.10
CA PHE A 187 14.80 -22.61 3.70
C PHE A 187 13.64 -21.64 3.64
N ARG A 188 13.67 -20.55 4.38
CA ARG A 188 12.77 -19.42 4.17
C ARG A 188 12.95 -18.82 2.76
N TYR A 189 14.20 -18.58 2.35
CA TYR A 189 14.52 -18.07 1.00
C TYR A 189 14.04 -19.03 -0.10
N LEU A 190 14.34 -20.30 0.00
CA LEU A 190 13.95 -21.32 -0.98
C LEU A 190 12.42 -21.47 -1.11
N ARG A 191 11.70 -21.38 0.00
CA ARG A 191 10.23 -21.50 0.04
C ARG A 191 9.47 -20.30 -0.54
N CYS A 192 10.14 -19.16 -0.76
CA CYS A 192 9.52 -18.01 -1.42
C CYS A 192 9.19 -18.25 -2.90
N GLY A 193 9.73 -19.31 -3.52
CA GLY A 193 9.49 -19.64 -4.93
C GLY A 193 10.12 -18.67 -5.93
N MET A 194 11.09 -17.85 -5.47
CA MET A 194 11.82 -16.89 -6.29
C MET A 194 13.26 -17.32 -6.58
N SER A 195 13.71 -18.45 -6.01
CA SER A 195 15.02 -19.05 -6.28
C SER A 195 15.03 -19.85 -7.60
N CYS A 196 16.23 -20.23 -8.05
CA CYS A 196 16.43 -21.20 -9.13
C CYS A 196 16.11 -22.65 -8.73
N VAL A 197 15.86 -22.91 -7.45
CA VAL A 197 15.54 -24.21 -6.87
C VAL A 197 14.01 -24.35 -6.77
N THR A 198 13.47 -25.46 -7.28
CA THR A 198 12.05 -25.75 -7.17
C THR A 198 11.67 -26.16 -5.73
N ARG A 199 10.36 -26.21 -5.44
CA ARG A 199 9.88 -26.59 -4.10
C ARG A 199 10.26 -28.03 -3.76
N GLU A 200 10.11 -28.95 -4.70
CA GLU A 200 10.47 -30.35 -4.53
C GLU A 200 11.98 -30.54 -4.33
N GLU A 201 12.78 -29.75 -5.05
CA GLU A 201 14.23 -29.73 -4.87
C GLU A 201 14.64 -29.14 -3.51
N ALA A 202 13.94 -28.12 -3.03
CA ALA A 202 14.15 -27.55 -1.70
C ALA A 202 13.88 -28.58 -0.60
N ASP A 203 12.81 -29.39 -0.74
CA ASP A 203 12.49 -30.46 0.20
C ASP A 203 13.59 -31.53 0.22
N LEU A 204 14.18 -31.89 -0.94
CA LEU A 204 15.30 -32.79 -1.02
C LEU A 204 16.57 -32.26 -0.32
N LEU A 205 16.88 -30.97 -0.56
CA LEU A 205 18.00 -30.30 0.12
C LEU A 205 17.78 -30.24 1.62
N GLU A 206 16.55 -29.96 2.07
CA GLU A 206 16.20 -29.80 3.48
C GLU A 206 16.47 -31.08 4.26
N ASN A 207 16.06 -32.26 3.74
CA ASN A 207 16.31 -33.55 4.35
C ASN A 207 17.83 -33.81 4.53
N TYR A 208 18.62 -33.48 3.52
CA TYR A 208 20.07 -33.66 3.57
C TYR A 208 20.73 -32.69 4.56
N VAL A 209 20.35 -31.40 4.52
CA VAL A 209 20.89 -30.35 5.38
C VAL A 209 20.58 -30.62 6.85
N LEU A 210 19.38 -31.09 7.17
CA LEU A 210 18.98 -31.49 8.52
C LEU A 210 19.78 -32.73 9.01
N ALA A 211 19.87 -33.75 8.16
CA ALA A 211 20.54 -35.01 8.54
C ALA A 211 22.04 -34.80 8.83
N LEU A 212 22.70 -33.88 8.14
CA LEU A 212 24.15 -33.68 8.24
C LEU A 212 24.55 -32.36 8.92
N GLY A 213 23.58 -31.53 9.34
CA GLY A 213 23.85 -30.30 10.04
C GLY A 213 24.61 -29.27 9.19
N ILE A 214 24.27 -29.13 7.91
CA ILE A 214 24.93 -28.17 7.01
C ILE A 214 24.59 -26.74 7.44
N ARG A 215 25.61 -25.91 7.70
CA ARG A 215 25.50 -24.50 8.07
C ARG A 215 26.68 -23.72 7.50
N GLY A 216 26.43 -22.46 7.18
CA GLY A 216 27.44 -21.53 6.64
C GLY A 216 27.66 -21.69 5.14
N PHE A 217 27.85 -20.56 4.43
CA PHE A 217 28.02 -20.54 2.99
C PHE A 217 29.16 -21.46 2.51
N LYS A 218 30.25 -21.56 3.27
CA LYS A 218 31.37 -22.45 2.92
C LYS A 218 30.92 -23.91 2.69
N LYS A 219 29.99 -24.41 3.53
CA LYS A 219 29.44 -25.77 3.40
C LYS A 219 28.52 -25.93 2.21
N TRP A 220 27.86 -24.86 1.81
CA TRP A 220 27.06 -24.85 0.60
C TRP A 220 27.91 -24.79 -0.67
N ASP A 221 29.10 -24.19 -0.59
CA ASP A 221 30.03 -24.07 -1.72
C ASP A 221 30.88 -25.33 -1.94
N GLU A 222 31.10 -26.14 -0.88
CA GLU A 222 31.83 -27.40 -0.94
C GLU A 222 30.98 -28.53 -1.57
N VAL A 223 31.61 -29.44 -2.31
CA VAL A 223 30.93 -30.64 -2.85
C VAL A 223 30.56 -31.56 -1.70
N TRP A 224 29.33 -32.01 -1.68
CA TRP A 224 28.82 -32.94 -0.70
C TRP A 224 29.15 -34.39 -1.08
N VAL A 225 29.85 -35.11 -0.21
CA VAL A 225 30.30 -36.51 -0.42
C VAL A 225 29.72 -37.47 0.62
N ARG A 226 29.20 -36.95 1.75
CA ARG A 226 28.69 -37.78 2.84
C ARG A 226 27.28 -38.28 2.52
N ILE A 227 27.02 -39.53 2.83
CA ILE A 227 25.70 -40.17 2.70
C ILE A 227 25.20 -40.46 4.10
N TYR A 228 23.95 -40.09 4.41
CA TYR A 228 23.33 -40.44 5.69
C TYR A 228 22.55 -41.76 5.58
N ARG A 229 22.27 -42.38 6.72
CA ARG A 229 21.58 -43.68 6.79
C ARG A 229 20.20 -43.61 6.13
N GLY A 230 19.98 -44.49 5.14
CA GLY A 230 18.73 -44.58 4.39
C GLY A 230 18.70 -43.72 3.11
N MET A 231 19.74 -42.96 2.81
CA MET A 231 19.85 -42.23 1.57
C MET A 231 20.39 -43.10 0.43
N PRO A 232 19.72 -43.16 -0.74
CA PRO A 232 20.24 -43.84 -1.91
C PRO A 232 21.56 -43.19 -2.39
N PRO A 233 22.65 -43.95 -2.66
CA PRO A 233 23.93 -43.35 -3.08
C PRO A 233 23.84 -42.52 -4.35
N GLU A 234 22.99 -42.88 -5.29
CA GLU A 234 22.75 -42.14 -6.54
C GLU A 234 22.13 -40.74 -6.33
N SER A 235 21.48 -40.53 -5.19
CA SER A 235 20.86 -39.24 -4.88
C SER A 235 21.85 -38.10 -4.63
N ILE A 236 23.11 -38.42 -4.27
CA ILE A 236 24.14 -37.44 -3.94
C ILE A 236 24.52 -36.57 -5.15
N GLN A 237 24.53 -37.15 -6.35
CA GLN A 237 24.82 -36.41 -7.57
C GLN A 237 23.74 -35.34 -7.79
N ARG A 238 22.48 -35.74 -7.74
CA ARG A 238 21.34 -34.80 -7.91
C ARG A 238 21.34 -33.71 -6.84
N LEU A 239 21.61 -34.04 -5.59
CA LEU A 239 21.73 -33.04 -4.50
C LEU A 239 22.87 -32.07 -4.77
N ASN A 240 24.01 -32.48 -5.29
CA ASN A 240 25.11 -31.61 -5.65
C ASN A 240 24.75 -30.69 -6.83
N GLU A 241 24.00 -31.15 -7.81
CA GLU A 241 23.54 -30.34 -8.93
C GLU A 241 22.61 -29.21 -8.44
N ILE A 242 21.66 -29.53 -7.56
CA ILE A 242 20.76 -28.54 -6.95
C ILE A 242 21.55 -27.58 -6.06
N ARG A 243 22.39 -28.10 -5.18
CA ARG A 243 23.28 -27.33 -4.30
C ARG A 243 24.14 -26.35 -5.10
N GLN A 244 24.72 -26.80 -6.21
CA GLN A 244 25.60 -25.96 -7.05
C GLN A 244 24.82 -24.77 -7.63
N ARG A 245 23.64 -25.01 -8.20
CA ARG A 245 22.77 -23.93 -8.70
C ARG A 245 22.45 -22.92 -7.62
N PHE A 246 22.07 -23.39 -6.42
CA PHE A 246 21.80 -22.52 -5.28
C PHE A 246 23.05 -21.74 -4.82
N ALA A 247 24.21 -22.40 -4.74
CA ALA A 247 25.46 -21.77 -4.35
C ALA A 247 25.88 -20.69 -5.35
N ASP A 248 25.73 -20.95 -6.66
CA ASP A 248 26.06 -19.99 -7.72
C ASP A 248 25.10 -18.79 -7.71
N GLU A 249 23.79 -19.01 -7.48
CA GLU A 249 22.80 -17.92 -7.32
C GLU A 249 23.14 -17.01 -6.15
N THR A 250 23.61 -17.57 -5.03
CA THR A 250 23.79 -16.86 -3.75
C THR A 250 25.23 -16.49 -3.43
N ARG A 251 26.21 -16.89 -4.26
CA ARG A 251 27.65 -16.64 -4.04
C ARG A 251 27.97 -15.16 -3.83
N GLU A 252 27.49 -14.32 -4.71
CA GLU A 252 27.75 -12.88 -4.60
C GLU A 252 27.06 -12.26 -3.40
N LEU A 253 25.87 -12.77 -3.02
CA LEU A 253 25.19 -12.35 -1.80
C LEU A 253 26.10 -12.66 -0.59
N ALA A 254 26.64 -13.89 -0.49
CA ALA A 254 27.53 -14.30 0.58
C ALA A 254 28.81 -13.43 0.64
N LEU A 255 29.39 -13.09 -0.52
CA LEU A 255 30.63 -12.30 -0.60
C LEU A 255 30.38 -10.80 -0.32
N SER A 256 29.25 -10.27 -0.77
CA SER A 256 28.96 -8.84 -0.63
C SER A 256 28.76 -8.39 0.81
N PHE A 257 28.36 -9.29 1.70
CA PHE A 257 28.20 -8.99 3.12
C PHE A 257 29.44 -9.38 3.97
N LYS A 258 30.39 -10.10 3.40
CA LYS A 258 31.69 -10.42 4.00
C LYS A 258 32.71 -9.33 3.62
N GLY A 259 32.94 -8.37 4.49
CA GLY A 259 33.97 -7.33 4.29
C GLY A 259 33.46 -5.95 4.62
N GLY A 260 34.37 -5.01 4.83
CA GLY A 260 34.24 -3.63 5.32
C GLY A 260 32.91 -2.91 5.29
N LYS A 261 32.84 -1.78 5.93
CA LYS A 261 31.62 -0.94 5.98
C LYS A 261 31.24 -0.48 4.57
N LYS A 262 30.05 -0.87 4.11
CA LYS A 262 29.44 -0.39 2.88
C LYS A 262 28.37 0.64 3.20
N THR A 263 28.11 1.53 2.26
CA THR A 263 27.02 2.50 2.33
C THR A 263 25.67 1.83 2.04
N VAL A 264 24.58 2.42 2.50
CA VAL A 264 23.24 1.95 2.19
C VAL A 264 23.01 1.88 0.67
N ARG A 265 23.56 2.85 -0.08
CA ARG A 265 23.48 2.86 -1.55
C ARG A 265 24.12 1.60 -2.17
N GLU A 266 25.29 1.20 -1.72
CA GLU A 266 25.98 -0.01 -2.22
C GLU A 266 25.15 -1.27 -1.95
N TYR A 267 24.54 -1.39 -0.76
CA TYR A 267 23.65 -2.50 -0.46
C TYR A 267 22.39 -2.49 -1.33
N CYS A 268 21.76 -1.33 -1.56
CA CYS A 268 20.59 -1.21 -2.42
C CYS A 268 20.91 -1.55 -3.89
N THR A 269 22.06 -1.07 -4.40
CA THR A 269 22.52 -1.41 -5.76
C THR A 269 22.74 -2.90 -5.90
N PHE A 270 23.42 -3.51 -4.92
CA PHE A 270 23.65 -4.94 -4.91
C PHE A 270 22.33 -5.75 -4.90
N LEU A 271 21.38 -5.38 -4.04
CA LEU A 271 20.08 -6.06 -3.97
C LEU A 271 19.28 -5.93 -5.28
N TYR A 272 19.36 -4.77 -5.93
CA TYR A 272 18.76 -4.57 -7.24
C TYR A 272 19.39 -5.49 -8.31
N GLU A 273 20.71 -5.54 -8.39
CA GLU A 273 21.43 -6.42 -9.31
C GLU A 273 21.14 -7.90 -9.02
N PHE A 274 21.05 -8.27 -7.76
CA PHE A 274 20.65 -9.61 -7.33
C PHE A 274 19.24 -9.96 -7.81
N ALA A 275 18.27 -9.04 -7.69
CA ALA A 275 16.91 -9.21 -8.19
C ALA A 275 16.86 -9.38 -9.72
N VAL A 276 17.65 -8.59 -10.43
CA VAL A 276 17.74 -8.66 -11.91
C VAL A 276 18.32 -10.00 -12.34
N ARG A 277 19.42 -10.45 -11.74
CA ARG A 277 20.05 -11.76 -12.06
C ARG A 277 19.13 -12.94 -11.76
N SER A 278 18.41 -12.88 -10.65
CA SER A 278 17.43 -13.90 -10.28
C SER A 278 16.14 -13.84 -11.10
N GLN A 279 16.06 -12.92 -12.07
CA GLN A 279 14.90 -12.73 -12.97
C GLN A 279 13.57 -12.55 -12.20
N VAL A 280 13.63 -11.88 -11.04
CA VAL A 280 12.48 -11.72 -10.13
C VAL A 280 11.31 -11.05 -10.81
N GLN A 281 11.55 -10.02 -11.64
CA GLN A 281 10.50 -9.33 -12.39
C GLN A 281 9.70 -10.28 -13.29
N GLN A 282 10.38 -11.20 -13.99
CA GLN A 282 9.73 -12.17 -14.86
C GLN A 282 8.88 -13.17 -14.05
N LYS A 283 9.41 -13.63 -12.90
CA LYS A 283 8.68 -14.52 -11.98
C LYS A 283 7.44 -13.85 -11.40
N LEU A 284 7.53 -12.59 -11.02
CA LEU A 284 6.38 -11.79 -10.56
C LEU A 284 5.33 -11.63 -11.68
N LYS A 285 5.77 -11.35 -12.91
CA LYS A 285 4.86 -11.24 -14.05
C LYS A 285 4.16 -12.57 -14.36
N HIS A 286 4.86 -13.68 -14.21
CA HIS A 286 4.25 -15.00 -14.34
C HIS A 286 3.16 -15.25 -13.27
N GLN A 287 3.41 -14.87 -12.01
CA GLN A 287 2.41 -14.99 -10.94
C GLN A 287 1.21 -14.07 -11.18
N GLU A 288 1.44 -12.82 -11.63
CA GLU A 288 0.35 -11.91 -12.02
C GLU A 288 -0.57 -12.54 -13.06
N LEU A 289 0.00 -13.11 -14.14
CA LEU A 289 -0.76 -13.77 -15.19
C LEU A 289 -1.55 -14.98 -14.66
N LYS A 290 -0.93 -15.79 -13.80
CA LYS A 290 -1.59 -16.92 -13.15
C LYS A 290 -2.82 -16.50 -12.33
N PHE A 291 -2.71 -15.44 -11.51
CA PHE A 291 -3.83 -14.91 -10.74
C PHE A 291 -4.91 -14.30 -11.64
N LYS A 292 -4.51 -13.67 -12.74
CA LYS A 292 -5.44 -13.19 -13.76
C LYS A 292 -6.27 -14.32 -14.38
N GLU A 293 -5.62 -15.43 -14.73
CA GLU A 293 -6.30 -16.64 -15.26
C GLU A 293 -7.25 -17.26 -14.22
N GLN A 294 -6.89 -17.21 -12.95
CA GLN A 294 -7.73 -17.66 -11.84
C GLN A 294 -8.87 -16.69 -11.49
N GLY A 295 -8.88 -15.49 -12.08
CA GLY A 295 -9.88 -14.45 -11.81
C GLY A 295 -9.68 -13.73 -10.48
N ASP A 296 -8.56 -13.93 -9.79
CA ASP A 296 -8.20 -13.23 -8.54
C ASP A 296 -7.63 -11.84 -8.84
N LYS A 297 -8.52 -10.87 -9.00
CA LYS A 297 -8.15 -9.48 -9.32
C LYS A 297 -7.37 -8.78 -8.21
N ALA A 298 -7.50 -9.20 -6.96
CA ALA A 298 -6.79 -8.58 -5.85
C ALA A 298 -5.31 -8.96 -5.91
N MET A 299 -5.01 -10.26 -6.03
CA MET A 299 -3.64 -10.75 -6.18
C MET A 299 -3.00 -10.33 -7.51
N GLU A 300 -3.76 -10.32 -8.61
CA GLU A 300 -3.29 -9.78 -9.91
C GLU A 300 -2.73 -8.35 -9.74
N LYS A 301 -3.50 -7.45 -9.10
CA LYS A 301 -3.09 -6.07 -8.87
C LYS A 301 -1.89 -5.96 -7.92
N GLU A 302 -1.86 -6.77 -6.86
CA GLU A 302 -0.75 -6.78 -5.91
C GLU A 302 0.55 -7.16 -6.62
N TYR A 303 0.57 -8.24 -7.38
CA TYR A 303 1.75 -8.69 -8.12
C TYR A 303 2.16 -7.75 -9.25
N ALA A 304 1.22 -7.03 -9.87
CA ALA A 304 1.50 -6.00 -10.86
C ALA A 304 2.24 -4.78 -10.29
N GLN A 305 2.00 -4.44 -9.02
CA GLN A 305 2.50 -3.21 -8.39
C GLN A 305 3.72 -3.42 -7.50
N ILE A 306 3.89 -4.61 -6.92
CA ILE A 306 4.86 -4.85 -5.84
C ILE A 306 6.31 -4.59 -6.24
N TYR A 307 6.69 -4.88 -7.48
CA TYR A 307 8.03 -4.59 -7.99
C TYR A 307 8.30 -3.08 -8.06
N GLY A 308 7.31 -2.31 -8.50
CA GLY A 308 7.37 -0.84 -8.50
C GLY A 308 7.49 -0.26 -7.10
N CYS A 309 6.81 -0.84 -6.11
CA CYS A 309 6.91 -0.41 -4.72
C CYS A 309 8.34 -0.54 -4.18
N LEU A 310 9.05 -1.64 -4.48
CA LEU A 310 10.44 -1.81 -4.06
C LEU A 310 11.36 -0.72 -4.65
N LEU A 311 11.21 -0.43 -5.93
CA LEU A 311 12.02 0.58 -6.63
C LEU A 311 11.72 1.99 -6.09
N TYR A 312 10.47 2.30 -5.80
CA TYR A 312 10.04 3.61 -5.30
C TYR A 312 10.45 3.86 -3.86
N THR A 313 10.50 2.82 -3.02
CA THR A 313 10.93 2.92 -1.61
C THR A 313 12.44 2.86 -1.44
N SER A 314 13.20 2.53 -2.47
CA SER A 314 14.65 2.69 -2.45
C SER A 314 15.00 4.18 -2.36
N PRO A 315 15.94 4.59 -1.47
CA PRO A 315 16.26 6.00 -1.29
C PRO A 315 16.68 6.64 -2.61
N SER A 316 15.85 7.57 -3.07
CA SER A 316 16.13 8.36 -4.27
C SER A 316 17.39 9.22 -4.03
N PRO A 317 18.20 9.50 -5.06
CA PRO A 317 19.27 10.49 -4.96
C PRO A 317 18.81 11.87 -4.45
N ARG A 318 17.49 12.14 -4.46
CA ARG A 318 16.88 13.37 -3.93
C ARG A 318 16.68 13.34 -2.42
N ASP A 319 16.64 12.15 -1.80
CA ASP A 319 16.40 11.99 -0.36
C ASP A 319 17.70 12.05 0.48
N THR A 320 18.85 12.24 -0.16
CA THR A 320 20.18 12.28 0.44
C THR A 320 20.81 13.68 0.49
N ARG A 321 19.99 14.74 0.43
CA ARG A 321 20.43 16.13 0.63
C ARG A 321 19.89 16.73 1.89
#